data_24828e2279414831afe5a26430fe4f12
#
_entry.id   24828e2279414831afe5a26430fe4f12
#
_cell.length_a   1.000
_cell.length_b   1.000
_cell.length_c   1.000
_cell.angle_alpha   90.00
_cell.angle_beta   90.00
_cell.angle_gamma   90.00
#
_symmetry.space_group_name_H-M   'P 1'
#
loop_
_entity.id
_entity.type
_entity.pdbx_description
1 polymer ?
#
loop_
_entity_poly.entity_id
_entity_poly.type
_entity_poly.pdbx_seq_one_letter_code
_entity_poly.pdbx_strand_id
1 'polypeptide(L)'
;ASLPTLVFIDPKTEQVIGKLVGAGDAAWLVNGAKAVLDPAKRLDVLATRYNAGEREPAFLLEFIKALGSAGMNAEVQQVVKEWLDGLSLDQLATPRMWPIIMQFENDPLSKTLLMVRDHIDRFYSIPLENQRAMVDATLMGAMVQTAMEFSTNPNLGIYEQDRFNAFVDYLDQAKEGPGKTMAAVWLNTSQLARQGDWKQMLEAMREVER
;
A
#
# COMPACT_ATOMS: atom_id res chain seq x y z
N ALA A 1 -4.99 4.65 -19.10
CA ALA A 1 -5.20 3.28 -19.57
C ALA A 1 -3.85 2.69 -19.96
N SER A 2 -3.49 1.54 -19.39
CA SER A 2 -2.28 0.82 -19.78
C SER A 2 -2.56 0.04 -21.07
N LEU A 3 -1.75 0.22 -22.09
CA LEU A 3 -1.82 -0.52 -23.34
C LEU A 3 -0.60 -1.45 -23.48
N PRO A 4 -0.74 -2.64 -24.07
CA PRO A 4 -1.97 -3.26 -24.55
C PRO A 4 -2.79 -3.88 -23.41
N THR A 5 -4.11 -4.05 -23.66
CA THR A 5 -5.03 -4.77 -22.77
C THR A 5 -5.75 -5.86 -23.56
N LEU A 6 -5.65 -7.11 -23.12
CA LEU A 6 -6.39 -8.25 -23.68
C LEU A 6 -7.60 -8.51 -22.77
N VAL A 7 -8.78 -8.56 -23.36
CA VAL A 7 -10.03 -8.85 -22.66
C VAL A 7 -10.53 -10.21 -23.09
N PHE A 8 -10.80 -11.09 -22.13
CA PHE A 8 -11.38 -12.41 -22.36
C PHE A 8 -12.87 -12.34 -22.09
N ILE A 9 -13.66 -12.79 -23.03
CA ILE A 9 -15.13 -12.76 -22.97
C ILE A 9 -15.65 -14.18 -23.08
N ASP A 10 -16.59 -14.54 -22.25
CA ASP A 10 -17.34 -15.79 -22.37
C ASP A 10 -18.28 -15.67 -23.58
N PRO A 11 -18.10 -16.51 -24.62
CA PRO A 11 -18.89 -16.39 -25.86
C PRO A 11 -20.37 -16.74 -25.70
N LYS A 12 -20.76 -17.38 -24.58
CA LYS A 12 -22.16 -17.75 -24.31
C LYS A 12 -22.91 -16.68 -23.54
N THR A 13 -22.22 -16.00 -22.63
CA THR A 13 -22.86 -15.00 -21.75
C THR A 13 -22.49 -13.57 -22.15
N GLU A 14 -21.53 -13.40 -23.07
CA GLU A 14 -20.93 -12.12 -23.48
C GLU A 14 -20.33 -11.32 -22.32
N GLN A 15 -20.07 -11.99 -21.18
CA GLN A 15 -19.48 -11.36 -20.00
C GLN A 15 -17.95 -11.44 -20.04
N VAL A 16 -17.31 -10.39 -19.49
CA VAL A 16 -15.87 -10.37 -19.30
C VAL A 16 -15.49 -11.33 -18.18
N ILE A 17 -14.68 -12.34 -18.50
CA ILE A 17 -14.20 -13.36 -17.55
C ILE A 17 -12.80 -13.07 -17.03
N GLY A 18 -12.09 -12.15 -17.66
CA GLY A 18 -10.77 -11.72 -17.23
C GLY A 18 -10.12 -10.72 -18.15
N LYS A 19 -9.03 -10.12 -17.67
CA LYS A 19 -8.20 -9.18 -18.44
C LYS A 19 -6.72 -9.48 -18.19
N LEU A 20 -5.89 -9.21 -19.21
CA LEU A 20 -4.44 -9.15 -19.06
C LEU A 20 -3.99 -7.75 -19.48
N VAL A 21 -3.32 -7.04 -18.58
CA VAL A 21 -2.86 -5.67 -18.80
C VAL A 21 -1.34 -5.64 -18.90
N GLY A 22 -0.84 -5.00 -19.95
CA GLY A 22 0.59 -4.91 -20.24
C GLY A 22 1.02 -5.79 -21.41
N ALA A 23 2.33 -5.81 -21.65
CA ALA A 23 2.97 -6.62 -22.69
C ALA A 23 4.01 -7.55 -22.05
N GLY A 24 4.13 -8.75 -22.61
CA GLY A 24 5.10 -9.74 -22.19
C GLY A 24 5.46 -10.67 -23.36
N ASP A 25 6.25 -11.66 -23.08
CA ASP A 25 6.61 -12.71 -24.03
C ASP A 25 5.44 -13.70 -24.26
N ALA A 26 5.67 -14.68 -25.14
CA ALA A 26 4.68 -15.71 -25.42
C ALA A 26 4.30 -16.53 -24.18
N ALA A 27 5.25 -16.77 -23.27
CA ALA A 27 5.00 -17.51 -22.03
C ALA A 27 4.08 -16.72 -21.09
N TRP A 28 4.29 -15.41 -20.96
CA TRP A 28 3.40 -14.51 -20.22
C TRP A 28 1.97 -14.57 -20.74
N LEU A 29 1.79 -14.45 -22.08
CA LEU A 29 0.48 -14.51 -22.71
C LEU A 29 -0.23 -15.86 -22.48
N VAL A 30 0.49 -16.97 -22.73
CA VAL A 30 -0.08 -18.31 -22.57
C VAL A 30 -0.44 -18.61 -21.10
N ASN A 31 0.41 -18.25 -20.16
CA ASN A 31 0.15 -18.47 -18.74
C ASN A 31 -1.00 -17.59 -18.24
N GLY A 32 -1.04 -16.34 -18.67
CA GLY A 32 -2.14 -15.44 -18.36
C GLY A 32 -3.47 -15.93 -18.92
N ALA A 33 -3.50 -16.34 -20.19
CA ALA A 33 -4.70 -16.91 -20.82
C ALA A 33 -5.16 -18.18 -20.11
N LYS A 34 -4.25 -19.10 -19.75
CA LYS A 34 -4.58 -20.29 -18.96
C LYS A 34 -5.19 -19.96 -17.60
N ALA A 35 -4.65 -18.95 -16.92
CA ALA A 35 -5.19 -18.52 -15.63
C ALA A 35 -6.60 -17.94 -15.74
N VAL A 36 -6.87 -17.13 -16.79
CA VAL A 36 -8.20 -16.56 -17.04
C VAL A 36 -9.21 -17.65 -17.47
N LEU A 37 -8.77 -18.66 -18.20
CA LEU A 37 -9.64 -19.75 -18.67
C LEU A 37 -9.86 -20.85 -17.62
N ASP A 38 -9.08 -20.89 -16.54
CA ASP A 38 -9.30 -21.81 -15.43
C ASP A 38 -10.57 -21.42 -14.67
N PRO A 39 -11.62 -22.26 -14.70
CA PRO A 39 -12.89 -21.90 -14.05
C PRO A 39 -12.75 -21.56 -12.57
N ALA A 40 -11.78 -22.17 -11.86
CA ALA A 40 -11.55 -21.91 -10.46
C ALA A 40 -10.86 -20.56 -10.18
N LYS A 41 -10.13 -20.03 -11.17
CA LYS A 41 -9.33 -18.79 -11.09
C LYS A 41 -9.95 -17.62 -11.81
N ARG A 42 -11.12 -17.79 -12.42
CA ARG A 42 -11.85 -16.72 -13.08
C ARG A 42 -12.19 -15.63 -12.07
N LEU A 43 -11.99 -14.39 -12.48
CA LEU A 43 -12.20 -13.23 -11.62
C LEU A 43 -13.65 -13.13 -11.09
N ASP A 44 -14.64 -13.43 -11.94
CA ASP A 44 -16.06 -13.44 -11.55
C ASP A 44 -16.38 -14.51 -10.48
N VAL A 45 -15.75 -15.69 -10.58
CA VAL A 45 -15.89 -16.77 -9.60
C VAL A 45 -15.21 -16.38 -8.29
N LEU A 46 -13.99 -15.86 -8.35
CA LEU A 46 -13.27 -15.39 -7.16
C LEU A 46 -13.99 -14.23 -6.47
N ALA A 47 -14.53 -13.27 -7.23
CA ALA A 47 -15.34 -12.17 -6.70
C ALA A 47 -16.62 -12.69 -6.01
N THR A 48 -17.29 -13.69 -6.58
CA THR A 48 -18.46 -14.32 -5.96
C THR A 48 -18.11 -14.97 -4.64
N ARG A 49 -17.01 -15.70 -4.55
CA ARG A 49 -16.50 -16.32 -3.31
C ARG A 49 -16.14 -15.26 -2.26
N TYR A 50 -15.48 -14.19 -2.68
CA TYR A 50 -15.15 -13.08 -1.79
C TYR A 50 -16.41 -12.41 -1.22
N ASN A 51 -17.41 -12.13 -2.07
CA ASN A 51 -18.69 -11.56 -1.65
C ASN A 51 -19.51 -12.51 -0.76
N ALA A 52 -19.33 -13.82 -0.90
CA ALA A 52 -19.90 -14.83 -0.02
C ALA A 52 -19.19 -14.93 1.34
N GLY A 53 -18.13 -14.13 1.57
CA GLY A 53 -17.43 -14.04 2.86
C GLY A 53 -16.22 -14.96 2.99
N GLU A 54 -15.73 -15.57 1.92
CA GLU A 54 -14.51 -16.37 1.98
C GLU A 54 -13.29 -15.48 2.23
N ARG A 55 -12.53 -15.79 3.29
CA ARG A 55 -11.39 -14.97 3.77
C ARG A 55 -10.14 -15.80 4.08
N GLU A 56 -10.08 -17.04 3.62
CA GLU A 56 -8.88 -17.87 3.78
C GLU A 56 -7.67 -17.21 3.11
N PRO A 57 -6.50 -17.15 3.77
CA PRO A 57 -5.33 -16.44 3.25
C PRO A 57 -4.87 -16.91 1.86
N ALA A 58 -4.97 -18.21 1.57
CA ALA A 58 -4.60 -18.73 0.27
C ALA A 58 -5.55 -18.23 -0.84
N PHE A 59 -6.84 -18.20 -0.54
CA PHE A 59 -7.87 -17.66 -1.43
C PHE A 59 -7.68 -16.15 -1.66
N LEU A 60 -7.45 -15.37 -0.60
CA LEU A 60 -7.25 -13.92 -0.72
C LEU A 60 -6.04 -13.58 -1.59
N LEU A 61 -4.93 -14.30 -1.44
CA LEU A 61 -3.74 -14.12 -2.31
C LEU A 61 -4.06 -14.44 -3.78
N GLU A 62 -4.86 -15.46 -4.05
CA GLU A 62 -5.29 -15.80 -5.41
C GLU A 62 -6.20 -14.71 -5.99
N PHE A 63 -7.13 -14.21 -5.22
CA PHE A 63 -8.04 -13.13 -5.63
C PHE A 63 -7.29 -11.82 -5.87
N ILE A 64 -6.40 -11.40 -4.96
CA ILE A 64 -5.53 -10.23 -5.12
C ILE A 64 -4.69 -10.33 -6.42
N LYS A 65 -4.12 -11.51 -6.69
CA LYS A 65 -3.36 -11.75 -7.92
C LYS A 65 -4.23 -11.63 -9.17
N ALA A 66 -5.45 -12.16 -9.14
CA ALA A 66 -6.39 -12.05 -10.26
C ALA A 66 -6.82 -10.61 -10.51
N LEU A 67 -7.13 -9.84 -9.45
CA LEU A 67 -7.43 -8.40 -9.52
C LEU A 67 -6.24 -7.62 -10.11
N GLY A 68 -5.02 -7.85 -9.62
CA GLY A 68 -3.81 -7.19 -10.12
C GLY A 68 -3.55 -7.49 -11.59
N SER A 69 -3.73 -8.75 -12.02
CA SER A 69 -3.60 -9.16 -13.44
C SER A 69 -4.65 -8.49 -14.33
N ALA A 70 -5.83 -8.19 -13.79
CA ALA A 70 -6.88 -7.44 -14.48
C ALA A 70 -6.68 -5.91 -14.43
N GLY A 71 -5.61 -5.41 -13.79
CA GLY A 71 -5.34 -3.98 -13.63
C GLY A 71 -6.28 -3.26 -12.66
N MET A 72 -6.96 -4.00 -11.78
CA MET A 72 -7.92 -3.49 -10.80
C MET A 72 -7.20 -3.12 -9.49
N ASN A 73 -6.30 -2.14 -9.58
CA ASN A 73 -5.40 -1.80 -8.47
C ASN A 73 -6.14 -1.20 -7.26
N ALA A 74 -7.23 -0.48 -7.48
CA ALA A 74 -8.03 0.08 -6.39
C ALA A 74 -8.70 -1.03 -5.57
N GLU A 75 -9.24 -2.04 -6.25
CA GLU A 75 -9.85 -3.21 -5.62
C GLU A 75 -8.79 -4.07 -4.89
N VAL A 76 -7.59 -4.19 -5.46
CA VAL A 76 -6.45 -4.84 -4.77
C VAL A 76 -6.19 -4.14 -3.43
N GLN A 77 -6.05 -2.82 -3.43
CA GLN A 77 -5.79 -2.05 -2.21
C GLN A 77 -6.92 -2.22 -1.19
N GLN A 78 -8.17 -2.18 -1.64
CA GLN A 78 -9.32 -2.37 -0.76
C GLN A 78 -9.32 -3.77 -0.12
N VAL A 79 -9.16 -4.82 -0.93
CA VAL A 79 -9.16 -6.22 -0.44
C VAL A 79 -8.02 -6.46 0.55
N VAL A 80 -6.82 -5.96 0.25
CA VAL A 80 -5.67 -6.10 1.15
C VAL A 80 -5.90 -5.35 2.45
N LYS A 81 -6.39 -4.11 2.38
CA LYS A 81 -6.70 -3.31 3.57
C LYS A 81 -7.73 -4.01 4.46
N GLU A 82 -8.84 -4.46 3.91
CA GLU A 82 -9.87 -5.19 4.66
C GLU A 82 -9.31 -6.46 5.31
N TRP A 83 -8.45 -7.17 4.59
CA TRP A 83 -7.79 -8.36 5.11
C TRP A 83 -6.87 -8.04 6.28
N LEU A 84 -5.93 -7.11 6.10
CA LEU A 84 -4.94 -6.74 7.12
C LEU A 84 -5.63 -6.15 8.36
N ASP A 85 -6.63 -5.29 8.18
CA ASP A 85 -7.41 -4.69 9.28
C ASP A 85 -8.19 -5.73 10.12
N GLY A 86 -8.49 -6.89 9.53
CA GLY A 86 -9.15 -8.01 10.22
C GLY A 86 -8.20 -8.90 11.03
N LEU A 87 -6.88 -8.75 10.85
CA LEU A 87 -5.90 -9.63 11.51
C LEU A 87 -5.51 -9.14 12.91
N SER A 88 -5.21 -10.11 13.78
CA SER A 88 -4.61 -9.86 15.09
C SER A 88 -3.10 -9.62 14.97
N LEU A 89 -2.49 -9.08 16.03
CA LEU A 89 -1.03 -8.90 16.12
C LEU A 89 -0.26 -10.20 15.83
N ASP A 90 -0.69 -11.32 16.41
CA ASP A 90 0.00 -12.60 16.21
C ASP A 90 -0.11 -13.13 14.78
N GLN A 91 -1.19 -12.80 14.08
CA GLN A 91 -1.36 -13.13 12.67
C GLN A 91 -0.52 -12.24 11.77
N LEU A 92 -0.43 -10.93 12.07
CA LEU A 92 0.36 -9.96 11.31
C LEU A 92 1.87 -10.17 11.50
N ALA A 93 2.32 -10.43 12.74
CA ALA A 93 3.75 -10.58 13.06
C ALA A 93 4.30 -11.96 12.66
N THR A 94 4.17 -12.32 11.40
CA THR A 94 4.63 -13.60 10.85
C THR A 94 5.46 -13.41 9.57
N PRO A 95 6.40 -14.34 9.26
CA PRO A 95 7.19 -14.28 8.03
C PRO A 95 6.33 -14.25 6.75
N ARG A 96 5.13 -14.84 6.80
CA ARG A 96 4.21 -14.89 5.67
C ARG A 96 3.52 -13.55 5.41
N MET A 97 3.16 -12.83 6.47
CA MET A 97 2.40 -11.58 6.35
C MET A 97 3.28 -10.36 6.13
N TRP A 98 4.52 -10.39 6.66
CA TRP A 98 5.40 -9.25 6.55
C TRP A 98 5.64 -8.75 5.10
N PRO A 99 5.92 -9.61 4.09
CA PRO A 99 6.05 -9.16 2.70
C PRO A 99 4.78 -8.49 2.14
N ILE A 100 3.59 -8.91 2.60
CA ILE A 100 2.32 -8.32 2.19
C ILE A 100 2.17 -6.93 2.79
N ILE A 101 2.47 -6.77 4.08
CA ILE A 101 2.49 -5.47 4.75
C ILE A 101 3.43 -4.52 4.01
N MET A 102 4.67 -4.91 3.76
CA MET A 102 5.66 -4.09 3.05
C MET A 102 5.21 -3.66 1.65
N GLN A 103 4.49 -4.52 0.95
CA GLN A 103 4.07 -4.28 -0.43
C GLN A 103 2.86 -3.34 -0.52
N PHE A 104 1.95 -3.40 0.43
CA PHE A 104 0.63 -2.78 0.30
C PHE A 104 0.35 -1.68 1.33
N GLU A 105 1.06 -1.67 2.46
CA GLU A 105 0.85 -0.65 3.50
C GLU A 105 1.82 0.52 3.34
N ASN A 106 1.25 1.67 3.11
CA ASN A 106 2.00 2.93 2.94
C ASN A 106 1.37 4.12 3.70
N ASP A 107 0.26 3.90 4.41
CA ASP A 107 -0.34 4.91 5.28
C ASP A 107 0.09 4.67 6.74
N PRO A 108 0.93 5.55 7.34
CA PRO A 108 1.40 5.39 8.72
C PRO A 108 0.27 5.42 9.75
N LEU A 109 -0.91 5.94 9.36
CA LEU A 109 -2.11 5.99 10.21
C LEU A 109 -3.01 4.76 10.01
N SER A 110 -2.65 3.83 9.11
CA SER A 110 -3.39 2.57 8.97
C SER A 110 -3.34 1.76 10.27
N LYS A 111 -4.40 1.03 10.56
CA LYS A 111 -4.45 0.14 11.73
C LYS A 111 -3.26 -0.80 11.77
N THR A 112 -2.85 -1.32 10.62
CA THR A 112 -1.72 -2.24 10.51
C THR A 112 -0.40 -1.57 10.86
N LEU A 113 -0.05 -0.41 10.27
CA LEU A 113 1.22 0.26 10.57
C LEU A 113 1.24 0.88 11.98
N LEU A 114 0.11 1.31 12.53
CA LEU A 114 0.02 1.67 13.95
C LEU A 114 0.35 0.47 14.85
N MET A 115 -0.18 -0.71 14.52
CA MET A 115 0.12 -1.94 15.27
C MET A 115 1.60 -2.35 15.12
N VAL A 116 2.20 -2.16 13.94
CA VAL A 116 3.65 -2.37 13.73
C VAL A 116 4.47 -1.43 14.60
N ARG A 117 4.14 -0.15 14.64
CA ARG A 117 4.81 0.86 15.47
C ARG A 117 4.72 0.54 16.95
N ASP A 118 3.51 0.27 17.43
CA ASP A 118 3.22 0.10 18.87
C ASP A 118 3.78 -1.22 19.41
N HIS A 119 4.03 -2.21 18.55
CA HIS A 119 4.58 -3.53 18.89
C HIS A 119 5.86 -3.85 18.11
N ILE A 120 6.71 -2.84 17.89
CA ILE A 120 7.86 -2.91 16.98
C ILE A 120 8.81 -4.08 17.25
N ASP A 121 9.05 -4.39 18.54
CA ASP A 121 9.94 -5.50 18.94
C ASP A 121 9.40 -6.87 18.47
N ARG A 122 8.08 -7.02 18.40
CA ARG A 122 7.46 -8.24 17.89
C ARG A 122 7.75 -8.41 16.39
N PHE A 123 7.68 -7.32 15.62
CA PHE A 123 7.98 -7.34 14.19
C PHE A 123 9.48 -7.46 13.93
N TYR A 124 10.34 -6.88 14.76
CA TYR A 124 11.80 -7.10 14.68
C TYR A 124 12.19 -8.57 14.91
N SER A 125 11.41 -9.30 15.69
CA SER A 125 11.67 -10.69 16.06
C SER A 125 11.21 -11.70 14.99
N ILE A 126 10.57 -11.26 13.90
CA ILE A 126 10.20 -12.16 12.80
C ILE A 126 11.49 -12.75 12.20
N PRO A 127 11.57 -14.08 12.01
CA PRO A 127 12.80 -14.74 11.54
C PRO A 127 12.99 -14.58 10.02
N LEU A 128 13.23 -13.35 9.58
CA LEU A 128 13.59 -13.00 8.19
C LEU A 128 14.92 -12.26 8.19
N GLU A 129 15.68 -12.44 7.12
CA GLU A 129 16.94 -11.72 6.92
C GLU A 129 16.70 -10.20 6.86
N ASN A 130 17.55 -9.43 7.54
CA ASN A 130 17.45 -7.96 7.62
C ASN A 130 16.11 -7.41 8.14
N GLN A 131 15.34 -8.21 8.88
CA GLN A 131 13.98 -7.89 9.30
C GLN A 131 13.87 -6.53 9.99
N ARG A 132 14.78 -6.21 10.91
CA ARG A 132 14.78 -4.91 11.61
C ARG A 132 14.90 -3.75 10.61
N ALA A 133 15.84 -3.83 9.68
CA ALA A 133 16.02 -2.79 8.67
C ALA A 133 14.79 -2.66 7.74
N MET A 134 14.14 -3.78 7.42
CA MET A 134 12.91 -3.76 6.62
C MET A 134 11.75 -3.10 7.36
N VAL A 135 11.58 -3.36 8.66
CA VAL A 135 10.55 -2.71 9.48
C VAL A 135 10.80 -1.20 9.57
N ASP A 136 12.04 -0.81 9.88
CA ASP A 136 12.42 0.60 9.97
C ASP A 136 12.20 1.31 8.63
N ALA A 137 12.58 0.70 7.51
CA ALA A 137 12.39 1.25 6.16
C ALA A 137 10.92 1.39 5.78
N THR A 138 10.07 0.42 6.16
CA THR A 138 8.63 0.47 5.89
C THR A 138 7.96 1.63 6.63
N LEU A 139 8.23 1.75 7.95
CA LEU A 139 7.68 2.85 8.76
C LEU A 139 8.21 4.21 8.28
N MET A 140 9.51 4.30 7.98
CA MET A 140 10.13 5.51 7.44
C MET A 140 9.50 5.90 6.10
N GLY A 141 9.37 4.95 5.17
CA GLY A 141 8.78 5.19 3.85
C GLY A 141 7.36 5.72 3.94
N ALA A 142 6.53 5.12 4.79
CA ALA A 142 5.15 5.55 5.01
C ALA A 142 5.09 6.98 5.59
N MET A 143 5.92 7.31 6.58
CA MET A 143 6.01 8.66 7.16
C MET A 143 6.40 9.71 6.11
N VAL A 144 7.48 9.45 5.38
CA VAL A 144 8.01 10.40 4.39
C VAL A 144 7.03 10.58 3.25
N GLN A 145 6.45 9.50 2.72
CA GLN A 145 5.46 9.59 1.65
C GLN A 145 4.25 10.42 2.05
N THR A 146 3.69 10.19 3.23
CA THR A 146 2.53 10.95 3.72
C THR A 146 2.88 12.42 3.95
N ALA A 147 4.06 12.73 4.48
CA ALA A 147 4.53 14.11 4.61
C ALA A 147 4.69 14.80 3.26
N MET A 148 5.22 14.09 2.25
CA MET A 148 5.31 14.59 0.88
C MET A 148 3.93 14.83 0.25
N GLU A 149 2.96 13.94 0.46
CA GLU A 149 1.58 14.13 -0.01
C GLU A 149 0.98 15.43 0.54
N PHE A 150 1.10 15.69 1.84
CA PHE A 150 0.66 16.94 2.46
C PHE A 150 1.43 18.16 1.96
N SER A 151 2.71 18.02 1.61
CA SER A 151 3.52 19.13 1.13
C SER A 151 3.25 19.48 -0.33
N THR A 152 3.06 18.50 -1.18
CA THR A 152 2.83 18.69 -2.63
C THR A 152 1.37 19.03 -2.97
N ASN A 153 0.43 18.68 -2.10
CA ASN A 153 -0.98 19.06 -2.25
C ASN A 153 -1.42 20.00 -1.10
N PRO A 154 -1.22 21.31 -1.24
CA PRO A 154 -1.54 22.27 -0.18
C PRO A 154 -3.03 22.31 0.19
N ASN A 155 -3.92 21.81 -0.68
CA ASN A 155 -5.34 21.71 -0.39
C ASN A 155 -5.69 20.48 0.46
N LEU A 156 -4.88 19.45 0.45
CA LEU A 156 -5.14 18.21 1.19
C LEU A 156 -5.29 18.49 2.70
N GLY A 157 -4.38 19.28 3.28
CA GLY A 157 -4.44 19.63 4.69
C GLY A 157 -5.59 20.59 5.08
N ILE A 158 -6.30 21.18 4.11
CA ILE A 158 -7.51 21.97 4.36
C ILE A 158 -8.74 21.05 4.36
N TYR A 159 -8.81 20.12 3.41
CA TYR A 159 -9.92 19.19 3.28
C TYR A 159 -9.81 17.96 4.20
N GLU A 160 -8.60 17.62 4.63
CA GLU A 160 -8.30 16.48 5.49
C GLU A 160 -7.60 16.92 6.80
N GLN A 161 -8.12 17.97 7.44
CA GLN A 161 -7.49 18.53 8.65
C GLN A 161 -7.33 17.50 9.78
N ASP A 162 -8.30 16.62 9.95
CA ASP A 162 -8.25 15.58 10.97
C ASP A 162 -7.12 14.57 10.68
N ARG A 163 -6.95 14.17 9.41
CA ARG A 163 -5.86 13.28 8.99
C ARG A 163 -4.50 13.96 9.15
N PHE A 164 -4.41 15.25 8.82
CA PHE A 164 -3.18 16.03 9.04
C PHE A 164 -2.81 16.11 10.52
N ASN A 165 -3.76 16.45 11.39
CA ASN A 165 -3.53 16.51 12.83
C ASN A 165 -3.12 15.14 13.40
N ALA A 166 -3.81 14.07 13.01
CA ALA A 166 -3.46 12.71 13.40
C ALA A 166 -2.04 12.31 12.94
N PHE A 167 -1.62 12.79 11.77
CA PHE A 167 -0.26 12.55 11.28
C PHE A 167 0.80 13.34 12.06
N VAL A 168 0.51 14.58 12.44
CA VAL A 168 1.40 15.36 13.34
C VAL A 168 1.55 14.64 14.68
N ASP A 169 0.44 14.24 15.30
CA ASP A 169 0.45 13.48 16.56
C ASP A 169 1.23 12.14 16.43
N TYR A 170 1.10 11.48 15.28
CA TYR A 170 1.87 10.27 14.97
C TYR A 170 3.38 10.55 14.91
N LEU A 171 3.80 11.65 14.26
CA LEU A 171 5.21 12.02 14.17
C LEU A 171 5.79 12.37 15.54
N ASP A 172 5.04 13.04 16.41
CA ASP A 172 5.49 13.36 17.77
C ASP A 172 5.78 12.10 18.58
N GLN A 173 5.01 11.04 18.36
CA GLN A 173 5.18 9.74 19.03
C GLN A 173 6.18 8.82 18.32
N ALA A 174 6.54 9.10 17.07
CA ALA A 174 7.46 8.27 16.30
C ALA A 174 8.87 8.31 16.89
N LYS A 175 9.57 7.17 16.78
CA LYS A 175 10.97 7.05 17.21
C LYS A 175 11.84 8.07 16.47
N GLU A 176 12.75 8.71 17.21
CA GLU A 176 13.75 9.59 16.63
C GLU A 176 14.61 8.87 15.58
N GLY A 177 14.84 9.54 14.45
CA GLY A 177 15.61 8.98 13.36
C GLY A 177 15.42 9.72 12.03
N PRO A 178 16.15 9.33 10.98
CA PRO A 178 16.15 10.02 9.68
C PRO A 178 14.76 10.17 9.08
N GLY A 179 13.90 9.17 9.22
CA GLY A 179 12.53 9.22 8.68
C GLY A 179 11.66 10.29 9.33
N LYS A 180 11.70 10.39 10.66
CA LYS A 180 10.98 11.44 11.42
C LYS A 180 11.49 12.83 11.04
N THR A 181 12.81 12.99 11.00
CA THR A 181 13.44 14.27 10.61
C THR A 181 13.01 14.68 9.21
N MET A 182 13.10 13.76 8.24
CA MET A 182 12.73 14.04 6.84
C MET A 182 11.23 14.36 6.71
N ALA A 183 10.35 13.63 7.39
CA ALA A 183 8.91 13.90 7.38
C ALA A 183 8.60 15.28 7.99
N ALA A 184 9.25 15.64 9.11
CA ALA A 184 9.09 16.94 9.74
C ALA A 184 9.54 18.09 8.82
N VAL A 185 10.62 17.91 8.07
CA VAL A 185 11.08 18.93 7.09
C VAL A 185 10.06 19.09 5.95
N TRP A 186 9.52 18.01 5.40
CA TRP A 186 8.46 18.09 4.39
C TRP A 186 7.22 18.83 4.89
N LEU A 187 6.78 18.55 6.12
CA LEU A 187 5.65 19.27 6.73
C LEU A 187 5.97 20.75 6.94
N ASN A 188 7.15 21.08 7.45
CA ASN A 188 7.58 22.47 7.64
C ASN A 188 7.66 23.24 6.32
N THR A 189 8.22 22.64 5.28
CA THR A 189 8.26 23.25 3.94
C THR A 189 6.86 23.50 3.38
N SER A 190 5.91 22.59 3.64
CA SER A 190 4.50 22.78 3.30
C SER A 190 3.89 24.00 3.99
N GLN A 191 4.11 24.14 5.28
CA GLN A 191 3.59 25.28 6.04
C GLN A 191 4.19 26.60 5.58
N LEU A 192 5.50 26.65 5.36
CA LEU A 192 6.21 27.84 4.85
C LEU A 192 5.72 28.23 3.46
N ALA A 193 5.49 27.26 2.57
CA ALA A 193 4.94 27.52 1.25
C ALA A 193 3.55 28.14 1.31
N ARG A 194 2.68 27.67 2.24
CA ARG A 194 1.34 28.23 2.46
C ARG A 194 1.38 29.66 3.00
N GLN A 195 2.38 29.97 3.80
CA GLN A 195 2.60 31.31 4.35
C GLN A 195 3.26 32.26 3.34
N GLY A 196 3.71 31.75 2.18
CA GLY A 196 4.43 32.51 1.16
C GLY A 196 5.89 32.80 1.53
N ASP A 197 6.42 32.14 2.57
CA ASP A 197 7.81 32.31 3.00
C ASP A 197 8.77 31.39 2.24
N TRP A 198 8.92 31.67 0.96
CA TRP A 198 9.78 30.90 0.04
C TRP A 198 11.26 30.89 0.43
N LYS A 199 11.71 31.91 1.15
CA LYS A 199 13.11 32.00 1.58
C LYS A 199 13.41 30.98 2.67
N GLN A 200 12.60 30.94 3.72
CA GLN A 200 12.75 29.93 4.78
C GLN A 200 12.50 28.52 4.27
N MET A 201 11.55 28.33 3.34
CA MET A 201 11.33 27.04 2.69
C MET A 201 12.59 26.53 2.00
N LEU A 202 13.27 27.36 1.21
CA LEU A 202 14.52 26.99 0.53
C LEU A 202 15.66 26.70 1.51
N GLU A 203 15.73 27.41 2.62
CA GLU A 203 16.72 27.15 3.68
C GLU A 203 16.45 25.78 4.35
N ALA A 204 15.21 25.49 4.71
CA ALA A 204 14.82 24.21 5.28
C ALA A 204 15.10 23.03 4.33
N MET A 205 14.84 23.17 3.03
CA MET A 205 15.17 22.13 2.04
C MET A 205 16.67 21.87 1.92
N ARG A 206 17.52 22.92 2.01
CA ARG A 206 18.99 22.78 1.95
C ARG A 206 19.60 22.09 3.16
N GLU A 207 18.93 22.13 4.32
CA GLU A 207 19.39 21.44 5.52
C GLU A 207 19.23 19.91 5.41
N VAL A 208 18.32 19.44 4.57
CA VAL A 208 18.12 18.00 4.31
C VAL A 208 19.18 17.41 3.37
N GLU A 209 19.79 18.25 2.52
CA GLU A 209 20.83 17.83 1.57
C GLU A 209 22.22 17.72 2.23
N ARG A 210 22.36 18.11 3.50
CA ARG A 210 23.62 18.07 4.29
C ARG A 210 23.64 16.89 5.24
#